data_e12d461d256253b755edf26866ed84b4
#
_entry.id   e12d461d256253b755edf26866ed84b4
#
_cell.length_a   1.000
_cell.length_b   1.000
_cell.length_c   1.000
_cell.angle_alpha   90.00
_cell.angle_beta   90.00
_cell.angle_gamma   90.00
#
_symmetry.space_group_name_H-M   'P 1'
#
loop_
_entity.id
_entity.type
_entity.pdbx_description
1 polymer ?
#
loop_
_entity_poly.entity_id
_entity_poly.type
_entity_poly.pdbx_seq_one_letter_code
_entity_poly.pdbx_strand_id
1 'polypeptide(L)'
;MQPGTQPVAQAQPAQAPRPAQIDRNGVLILVRSTLLALDHANKTGNYTVLRDLAAPGFQVNNAARLAEIFAGHRREGLDLSGVIVIDPQFSLLPQIEPNGLMRMTGFFPSVPKQVNFDLVFAPIGGQWRLFGISVAVGQTGPVAPPDPPVAQRPPETTAGGPKGPPPKK
;
A
#
# COMPACT_ATOMS: atom_id res chain seq x y z
N MET A 1 -49.28 -36.87 -9.02
CA MET A 1 -48.58 -35.57 -8.94
C MET A 1 -47.23 -35.80 -8.23
N GLN A 2 -46.15 -35.88 -9.00
CA GLN A 2 -44.79 -35.96 -8.41
C GLN A 2 -44.21 -34.55 -8.34
N PRO A 3 -43.64 -34.13 -7.20
CA PRO A 3 -42.93 -32.85 -7.12
C PRO A 3 -41.59 -33.01 -7.83
N GLY A 4 -41.40 -32.19 -8.87
CA GLY A 4 -40.13 -32.13 -9.64
C GLY A 4 -39.01 -31.57 -8.71
N THR A 5 -38.02 -32.41 -8.51
CA THR A 5 -36.76 -32.00 -7.86
C THR A 5 -35.98 -31.08 -8.81
N GLN A 6 -35.95 -29.80 -8.52
CA GLN A 6 -35.07 -28.87 -9.25
C GLN A 6 -33.60 -29.22 -8.92
N PRO A 7 -32.71 -29.32 -9.95
CA PRO A 7 -31.29 -29.49 -9.66
C PRO A 7 -30.75 -28.24 -8.99
N VAL A 8 -30.27 -28.38 -7.78
CA VAL A 8 -29.47 -27.36 -7.09
C VAL A 8 -28.23 -27.09 -7.97
N ALA A 9 -28.13 -25.86 -8.47
CA ALA A 9 -26.96 -25.40 -9.17
C ALA A 9 -25.76 -25.59 -8.25
N GLN A 10 -24.87 -26.53 -8.62
CA GLN A 10 -23.61 -26.72 -7.93
C GLN A 10 -22.80 -25.42 -8.12
N ALA A 11 -22.56 -24.69 -7.03
CA ALA A 11 -21.64 -23.57 -7.02
C ALA A 11 -20.27 -24.09 -7.48
N GLN A 12 -19.80 -23.63 -8.65
CA GLN A 12 -18.46 -23.93 -9.11
C GLN A 12 -17.47 -23.43 -8.05
N PRO A 13 -16.49 -24.25 -7.64
CA PRO A 13 -15.49 -23.79 -6.70
C PRO A 13 -14.78 -22.57 -7.29
N ALA A 14 -14.69 -21.49 -6.51
CA ALA A 14 -13.99 -20.28 -6.91
C ALA A 14 -12.56 -20.66 -7.33
N GLN A 15 -12.21 -20.38 -8.57
CA GLN A 15 -10.87 -20.68 -9.07
C GLN A 15 -9.84 -19.93 -8.23
N ALA A 16 -8.80 -20.64 -7.78
CA ALA A 16 -7.70 -20.00 -7.04
C ALA A 16 -6.94 -19.01 -7.94
N PRO A 17 -6.36 -17.95 -7.38
CA PRO A 17 -5.48 -17.05 -8.11
C PRO A 17 -4.33 -17.84 -8.77
N ARG A 18 -3.92 -17.44 -9.96
CA ARG A 18 -2.84 -18.10 -10.71
C ARG A 18 -1.78 -17.09 -11.13
N PRO A 19 -0.49 -17.47 -11.25
CA PRO A 19 0.55 -16.58 -11.74
C PRO A 19 0.18 -15.92 -13.07
N ALA A 20 0.45 -14.63 -13.21
CA ALA A 20 0.29 -13.93 -14.48
C ALA A 20 1.44 -14.27 -15.43
N GLN A 21 1.12 -14.43 -16.72
CA GLN A 21 2.12 -14.63 -17.77
C GLN A 21 2.60 -13.26 -18.26
N ILE A 22 3.52 -12.66 -17.53
CA ILE A 22 4.14 -11.36 -17.84
C ILE A 22 5.59 -11.41 -17.36
N ASP A 23 6.50 -10.89 -18.19
CA ASP A 23 7.92 -10.83 -17.82
C ASP A 23 8.23 -9.66 -16.87
N ARG A 24 9.44 -9.65 -16.33
CA ARG A 24 9.89 -8.61 -15.41
C ARG A 24 9.80 -7.21 -16.03
N ASN A 25 10.14 -7.07 -17.30
CA ASN A 25 10.12 -5.76 -17.97
C ASN A 25 8.69 -5.25 -18.14
N GLY A 26 7.78 -6.11 -18.57
CA GLY A 26 6.34 -5.78 -18.66
C GLY A 26 5.77 -5.35 -17.32
N VAL A 27 6.11 -6.05 -16.23
CA VAL A 27 5.72 -5.66 -14.87
C VAL A 27 6.25 -4.29 -14.51
N LEU A 28 7.54 -4.04 -14.72
CA LEU A 28 8.16 -2.74 -14.40
C LEU A 28 7.55 -1.60 -15.21
N ILE A 29 7.25 -1.84 -16.49
CA ILE A 29 6.58 -0.84 -17.34
C ILE A 29 5.21 -0.49 -16.76
N LEU A 30 4.40 -1.49 -16.41
CA LEU A 30 3.07 -1.25 -15.85
C LEU A 30 3.12 -0.48 -14.53
N VAL A 31 3.98 -0.90 -13.60
CA VAL A 31 4.11 -0.25 -12.29
C VAL A 31 4.62 1.18 -12.43
N ARG A 32 5.74 1.36 -13.14
CA ARG A 32 6.37 2.68 -13.27
C ARG A 32 5.53 3.67 -14.05
N SER A 33 4.95 3.26 -15.19
CA SER A 33 4.10 4.15 -15.99
C SER A 33 2.86 4.60 -15.23
N THR A 34 2.23 3.69 -14.47
CA THR A 34 1.06 4.01 -13.65
C THR A 34 1.40 5.00 -12.54
N LEU A 35 2.47 4.74 -11.79
CA LEU A 35 2.85 5.60 -10.67
C LEU A 35 3.37 6.96 -11.14
N LEU A 36 4.06 7.04 -12.29
CA LEU A 36 4.45 8.29 -12.90
C LEU A 36 3.24 9.09 -13.41
N ALA A 37 2.26 8.43 -14.01
CA ALA A 37 1.03 9.11 -14.40
C ALA A 37 0.29 9.70 -13.19
N LEU A 38 0.29 8.99 -12.06
CA LEU A 38 -0.24 9.52 -10.81
C LEU A 38 0.60 10.68 -10.26
N ASP A 39 1.93 10.57 -10.30
CA ASP A 39 2.85 11.63 -9.87
C ASP A 39 2.61 12.94 -10.63
N HIS A 40 2.56 12.84 -11.96
CA HIS A 40 2.29 13.99 -12.82
C HIS A 40 0.89 14.56 -12.57
N ALA A 41 -0.11 13.70 -12.39
CA ALA A 41 -1.46 14.14 -12.06
C ALA A 41 -1.51 14.87 -10.71
N ASN A 42 -0.81 14.38 -9.70
CA ASN A 42 -0.71 15.04 -8.39
C ASN A 42 -0.01 16.41 -8.48
N LYS A 43 1.10 16.50 -9.23
CA LYS A 43 1.88 17.74 -9.39
C LYS A 43 1.14 18.80 -10.19
N THR A 44 0.39 18.40 -11.21
CA THR A 44 -0.30 19.32 -12.13
C THR A 44 -1.77 19.56 -11.78
N GLY A 45 -2.37 18.70 -10.97
CA GLY A 45 -3.82 18.66 -10.75
C GLY A 45 -4.62 18.09 -11.92
N ASN A 46 -3.95 17.62 -12.99
CA ASN A 46 -4.58 17.11 -14.21
C ASN A 46 -4.56 15.58 -14.23
N TYR A 47 -5.69 14.95 -13.94
CA TYR A 47 -5.88 13.50 -13.89
C TYR A 47 -6.36 12.89 -15.20
N THR A 48 -6.46 13.66 -16.27
CA THR A 48 -7.00 13.19 -17.56
C THR A 48 -6.18 12.03 -18.13
N VAL A 49 -4.85 12.15 -18.14
CA VAL A 49 -3.96 11.10 -18.69
C VAL A 49 -4.06 9.80 -17.89
N LEU A 50 -4.02 9.90 -16.56
CA LEU A 50 -4.17 8.72 -15.69
C LEU A 50 -5.51 8.00 -15.94
N ARG A 51 -6.59 8.78 -16.10
CA ARG A 51 -7.92 8.26 -16.40
C ARG A 51 -8.00 7.61 -17.77
N ASP A 52 -7.51 8.29 -18.80
CA ASP A 52 -7.70 7.89 -20.20
C ASP A 52 -6.84 6.66 -20.57
N LEU A 53 -5.70 6.46 -19.90
CA LEU A 53 -4.88 5.25 -20.03
C LEU A 53 -5.47 4.04 -19.30
N ALA A 54 -6.40 4.25 -18.40
CA ALA A 54 -6.98 3.19 -17.58
C ALA A 54 -8.09 2.40 -18.30
N ALA A 55 -8.52 1.30 -17.68
CA ALA A 55 -9.64 0.49 -18.14
C ALA A 55 -10.98 1.23 -17.94
N PRO A 56 -12.04 0.88 -18.72
CA PRO A 56 -13.34 1.52 -18.61
C PRO A 56 -13.91 1.54 -17.20
N GLY A 57 -13.69 0.48 -16.40
CA GLY A 57 -14.13 0.44 -15.00
C GLY A 57 -13.48 1.49 -14.10
N PHE A 58 -12.25 1.90 -14.39
CA PHE A 58 -11.59 3.01 -13.70
C PHE A 58 -12.05 4.36 -14.22
N GLN A 59 -12.32 4.48 -15.51
CA GLN A 59 -12.73 5.71 -16.21
C GLN A 59 -14.09 6.25 -15.76
N VAL A 60 -14.90 5.47 -15.03
CA VAL A 60 -16.13 5.95 -14.39
C VAL A 60 -15.86 7.10 -13.41
N ASN A 61 -14.64 7.14 -12.88
CA ASN A 61 -14.17 8.27 -12.10
C ASN A 61 -13.72 9.39 -13.06
N ASN A 62 -14.44 10.51 -13.07
CA ASN A 62 -13.99 11.66 -13.82
C ASN A 62 -12.74 12.32 -13.20
N ALA A 63 -12.09 13.23 -13.91
CA ALA A 63 -10.86 13.88 -13.45
C ALA A 63 -11.03 14.61 -12.10
N ALA A 64 -12.20 15.25 -11.88
CA ALA A 64 -12.50 15.93 -10.62
C ALA A 64 -12.60 14.93 -9.45
N ARG A 65 -13.27 13.79 -9.67
CA ARG A 65 -13.35 12.73 -8.65
C ARG A 65 -11.99 12.14 -8.31
N LEU A 66 -11.15 11.91 -9.31
CA LEU A 66 -9.76 11.45 -9.07
C LEU A 66 -8.96 12.50 -8.28
N ALA A 67 -9.16 13.80 -8.60
CA ALA A 67 -8.53 14.87 -7.84
C ALA A 67 -8.95 14.88 -6.35
N GLU A 68 -10.21 14.56 -6.06
CA GLU A 68 -10.67 14.39 -4.66
C GLU A 68 -10.03 13.16 -3.99
N ILE A 69 -10.04 12.00 -4.66
CA ILE A 69 -9.47 10.75 -4.14
C ILE A 69 -8.00 10.96 -3.75
N PHE A 70 -7.21 11.60 -4.59
CA PHE A 70 -5.79 11.82 -4.38
C PHE A 70 -5.44 13.15 -3.69
N ALA A 71 -6.43 13.87 -3.15
CA ALA A 71 -6.20 15.15 -2.46
C ALA A 71 -5.24 15.02 -1.26
N GLY A 72 -5.27 13.88 -0.55
CA GLY A 72 -4.34 13.57 0.53
C GLY A 72 -2.89 13.59 0.06
N HIS A 73 -2.58 12.86 -1.00
CA HIS A 73 -1.23 12.79 -1.58
C HIS A 73 -0.70 14.17 -1.99
N ARG A 74 -1.55 15.02 -2.57
CA ARG A 74 -1.14 16.39 -2.93
C ARG A 74 -0.86 17.26 -1.72
N ARG A 75 -1.70 17.17 -0.66
CA ARG A 75 -1.48 17.93 0.58
C ARG A 75 -0.20 17.50 1.31
N GLU A 76 0.14 16.22 1.24
CA GLU A 76 1.36 15.67 1.83
C GLU A 76 2.60 15.90 0.96
N GLY A 77 2.43 16.46 -0.23
CA GLY A 77 3.52 16.66 -1.20
C GLY A 77 4.19 15.36 -1.62
N LEU A 78 3.39 14.28 -1.79
CA LEU A 78 3.92 12.98 -2.17
C LEU A 78 4.61 13.06 -3.53
N ASP A 79 5.91 12.78 -3.55
CA ASP A 79 6.74 12.69 -4.75
C ASP A 79 7.00 11.22 -5.09
N LEU A 80 6.53 10.81 -6.26
CA LEU A 80 6.71 9.44 -6.78
C LEU A 80 7.80 9.36 -7.86
N SER A 81 8.52 10.45 -8.15
CA SER A 81 9.54 10.47 -9.22
C SER A 81 10.65 9.43 -9.02
N GLY A 82 10.95 9.07 -7.77
CA GLY A 82 11.93 8.05 -7.44
C GLY A 82 11.64 6.65 -8.01
N VAL A 83 10.39 6.36 -8.42
CA VAL A 83 10.03 5.07 -9.03
C VAL A 83 10.74 4.81 -10.37
N ILE A 84 11.31 5.84 -10.99
CA ILE A 84 12.07 5.72 -12.23
C ILE A 84 13.38 4.96 -12.00
N VAL A 85 14.07 5.25 -10.90
CA VAL A 85 15.43 4.78 -10.62
C VAL A 85 15.50 3.69 -9.55
N ILE A 86 14.51 3.62 -8.66
CA ILE A 86 14.45 2.62 -7.60
C ILE A 86 13.76 1.36 -8.12
N ASP A 87 14.30 0.19 -7.84
CA ASP A 87 13.62 -1.07 -8.17
C ASP A 87 12.56 -1.41 -7.12
N PRO A 88 11.33 -1.75 -7.55
CA PRO A 88 10.29 -2.18 -6.62
C PRO A 88 10.58 -3.55 -6.04
N GLN A 89 10.16 -3.76 -4.81
CA GLN A 89 10.08 -5.07 -4.18
C GLN A 89 8.61 -5.50 -4.12
N PHE A 90 8.34 -6.74 -4.54
CA PHE A 90 6.97 -7.26 -4.59
C PHE A 90 6.66 -8.08 -3.35
N SER A 91 5.58 -7.71 -2.65
CA SER A 91 4.98 -8.52 -1.59
C SER A 91 4.03 -9.55 -2.19
N LEU A 92 3.39 -9.22 -3.31
CA LEU A 92 2.57 -10.11 -4.11
C LEU A 92 3.02 -9.99 -5.57
N LEU A 93 3.59 -11.07 -6.10
CA LEU A 93 3.92 -11.16 -7.52
C LEU A 93 2.66 -11.08 -8.38
N PRO A 94 2.77 -10.63 -9.64
CA PRO A 94 1.62 -10.54 -10.54
C PRO A 94 0.86 -11.85 -10.61
N GLN A 95 -0.41 -11.81 -10.23
CA GLN A 95 -1.31 -12.95 -10.31
C GLN A 95 -2.64 -12.57 -10.93
N ILE A 96 -3.25 -13.52 -11.64
CA ILE A 96 -4.60 -13.40 -12.18
C ILE A 96 -5.58 -13.89 -11.14
N GLU A 97 -6.45 -13.01 -10.69
CA GLU A 97 -7.54 -13.33 -9.77
C GLU A 97 -8.68 -14.08 -10.50
N PRO A 98 -9.59 -14.74 -9.75
CA PRO A 98 -10.72 -15.48 -10.35
C PRO A 98 -11.59 -14.66 -11.29
N ASN A 99 -11.67 -13.35 -11.09
CA ASN A 99 -12.41 -12.39 -11.93
C ASN A 99 -11.65 -11.98 -13.20
N GLY A 100 -10.45 -12.54 -13.46
CA GLY A 100 -9.63 -12.24 -14.63
C GLY A 100 -8.78 -10.98 -14.52
N LEU A 101 -8.83 -10.27 -13.42
CA LEU A 101 -7.97 -9.11 -13.18
C LEU A 101 -6.57 -9.55 -12.75
N MET A 102 -5.55 -8.82 -13.16
CA MET A 102 -4.19 -9.01 -12.67
C MET A 102 -3.91 -8.07 -11.50
N ARG A 103 -3.50 -8.63 -10.37
CA ARG A 103 -3.14 -7.86 -9.18
C ARG A 103 -1.68 -8.07 -8.81
N MET A 104 -1.06 -7.01 -8.34
CA MET A 104 0.29 -7.03 -7.78
C MET A 104 0.42 -5.98 -6.67
N THR A 105 1.16 -6.32 -5.63
CA THR A 105 1.45 -5.40 -4.53
C THR A 105 2.93 -5.39 -4.24
N GLY A 106 3.42 -4.26 -3.75
CA GLY A 106 4.82 -4.11 -3.41
C GLY A 106 5.13 -2.73 -2.87
N PHE A 107 6.41 -2.43 -2.84
CA PHE A 107 6.89 -1.14 -2.37
C PHE A 107 8.19 -0.74 -3.05
N PHE A 108 8.46 0.56 -3.03
CA PHE A 108 9.75 1.13 -3.40
C PHE A 108 10.50 1.46 -2.11
N PRO A 109 11.67 0.79 -1.88
CA PRO A 109 12.45 0.99 -0.67
C PRO A 109 13.19 2.33 -0.72
N SER A 110 12.57 3.37 -0.18
CA SER A 110 13.17 4.69 -0.04
C SER A 110 13.17 5.11 1.43
N VAL A 111 14.13 5.93 1.82
CA VAL A 111 14.32 6.43 3.18
C VAL A 111 14.16 7.95 3.15
N PRO A 112 13.47 8.57 4.11
CA PRO A 112 12.84 8.00 5.33
C PRO A 112 11.44 7.44 5.09
N LYS A 113 10.90 7.54 3.89
CA LYS A 113 9.54 7.12 3.57
C LYS A 113 9.54 6.11 2.44
N GLN A 114 8.88 5.00 2.66
CA GLN A 114 8.65 3.95 1.67
C GLN A 114 7.34 4.20 0.94
N VAL A 115 7.31 3.99 -0.36
CA VAL A 115 6.08 4.06 -1.16
C VAL A 115 5.55 2.65 -1.36
N ASN A 116 4.41 2.34 -0.76
CA ASN A 116 3.71 1.08 -0.94
C ASN A 116 2.66 1.23 -2.05
N PHE A 117 2.50 0.21 -2.87
CA PHE A 117 1.51 0.20 -3.94
C PHE A 117 0.71 -1.10 -3.98
N ASP A 118 -0.54 -1.00 -4.38
CA ASP A 118 -1.44 -2.09 -4.74
C ASP A 118 -2.10 -1.71 -6.07
N LEU A 119 -1.79 -2.46 -7.12
CA LEU A 119 -2.23 -2.18 -8.47
C LEU A 119 -3.03 -3.34 -9.03
N VAL A 120 -4.13 -3.01 -9.66
CA VAL A 120 -5.02 -3.96 -10.33
C VAL A 120 -5.17 -3.55 -11.79
N PHE A 121 -5.02 -4.50 -12.71
CA PHE A 121 -5.12 -4.28 -14.15
C PHE A 121 -6.18 -5.18 -14.76
N ALA A 122 -6.91 -4.66 -15.76
CA ALA A 122 -7.87 -5.41 -16.55
C ALA A 122 -7.30 -5.69 -17.96
N PRO A 123 -7.57 -6.87 -18.55
CA PRO A 123 -7.17 -7.19 -19.91
C PRO A 123 -8.15 -6.56 -20.90
N ILE A 124 -7.75 -5.46 -21.53
CA ILE A 124 -8.58 -4.71 -22.50
C ILE A 124 -7.84 -4.65 -23.83
N GLY A 125 -8.44 -5.21 -24.88
CA GLY A 125 -7.89 -5.18 -26.24
C GLY A 125 -6.47 -5.76 -26.34
N GLY A 126 -6.18 -6.83 -25.59
CA GLY A 126 -4.86 -7.48 -25.56
C GLY A 126 -3.80 -6.73 -24.74
N GLN A 127 -4.18 -5.69 -24.03
CA GLN A 127 -3.29 -4.90 -23.16
C GLN A 127 -3.78 -4.89 -21.72
N TRP A 128 -2.84 -4.84 -20.77
CA TRP A 128 -3.15 -4.60 -19.37
C TRP A 128 -3.38 -3.11 -19.13
N ARG A 129 -4.60 -2.74 -18.74
CA ARG A 129 -4.98 -1.37 -18.41
C ARG A 129 -5.33 -1.23 -16.95
N LEU A 130 -4.94 -0.13 -16.34
CA LEU A 130 -5.19 0.16 -14.92
C LEU A 130 -6.68 0.07 -14.59
N PHE A 131 -7.02 -0.77 -13.62
CA PHE A 131 -8.39 -0.94 -13.11
C PHE A 131 -8.53 -0.42 -11.69
N GLY A 132 -7.48 -0.56 -10.88
CA GLY A 132 -7.46 -0.07 -9.50
C GLY A 132 -6.06 0.33 -9.07
N ILE A 133 -5.97 1.36 -8.25
CA ILE A 133 -4.71 1.88 -7.71
C ILE A 133 -4.88 2.30 -6.26
N SER A 134 -3.99 1.83 -5.41
CA SER A 134 -3.79 2.33 -4.07
C SER A 134 -2.32 2.60 -3.84
N VAL A 135 -2.02 3.78 -3.31
CA VAL A 135 -0.65 4.19 -2.96
C VAL A 135 -0.68 4.72 -1.53
N ALA A 136 0.25 4.24 -0.72
CA ALA A 136 0.39 4.67 0.66
C ALA A 136 1.86 4.90 1.00
N VAL A 137 2.11 5.87 1.86
CA VAL A 137 3.45 6.15 2.39
C VAL A 137 3.62 5.40 3.70
N GLY A 138 4.63 4.54 3.76
CA GLY A 138 5.07 3.86 4.97
C GLY A 138 6.35 4.48 5.52
N GLN A 139 6.62 4.25 6.79
CA GLN A 139 7.93 4.58 7.35
C GLN A 139 8.88 3.41 7.18
N THR A 140 10.06 3.67 6.64
CA THR A 140 11.19 2.75 6.64
C THR A 140 12.32 3.37 7.44
N GLY A 141 12.33 3.08 8.71
CA GLY A 141 13.48 3.35 9.56
C GLY A 141 13.63 2.18 10.52
N PRO A 142 14.81 1.92 11.09
CA PRO A 142 14.88 1.01 12.21
C PRO A 142 13.92 1.54 13.27
N VAL A 143 12.89 0.76 13.56
CA VAL A 143 12.03 1.01 14.73
C VAL A 143 12.94 0.85 15.93
N ALA A 144 13.14 1.93 16.70
CA ALA A 144 13.85 1.81 17.95
C ALA A 144 13.18 0.69 18.79
N PRO A 145 13.95 -0.20 19.40
CA PRO A 145 13.36 -1.17 20.33
C PRO A 145 12.51 -0.42 21.35
N PRO A 146 11.34 -0.95 21.74
CA PRO A 146 10.58 -0.34 22.81
C PRO A 146 11.48 -0.18 24.02
N ASP A 147 11.45 1.01 24.63
CA ASP A 147 12.22 1.28 25.84
C ASP A 147 11.98 0.15 26.85
N PRO A 148 13.04 -0.42 27.44
CA PRO A 148 12.87 -1.43 28.47
C PRO A 148 11.98 -0.85 29.56
N PRO A 149 11.05 -1.64 30.16
CA PRO A 149 10.20 -1.16 31.21
C PRO A 149 11.08 -0.49 32.26
N VAL A 150 10.79 0.79 32.56
CA VAL A 150 11.50 1.53 33.60
C VAL A 150 11.36 0.71 34.88
N ALA A 151 12.43 0.03 35.26
CA ALA A 151 12.46 -0.67 36.53
C ALA A 151 12.14 0.38 37.61
N GLN A 152 10.99 0.22 38.24
CA GLN A 152 10.61 1.04 39.36
C GLN A 152 11.73 0.93 40.38
N ARG A 153 12.51 2.01 40.55
CA ARG A 153 13.51 2.11 41.60
C ARG A 153 12.79 1.88 42.92
N PRO A 154 13.22 0.89 43.73
CA PRO A 154 12.63 0.70 45.06
C PRO A 154 12.66 2.03 45.83
N PRO A 155 11.63 2.33 46.66
CA PRO A 155 11.65 3.55 47.43
C PRO A 155 12.91 3.58 48.31
N GLU A 156 13.71 4.64 48.20
CA GLU A 156 14.85 4.87 49.07
C GLU A 156 14.33 4.94 50.52
N THR A 157 14.68 3.91 51.27
CA THR A 157 14.49 3.89 52.74
C THR A 157 15.37 4.97 53.30
N THR A 158 14.77 6.07 53.74
CA THR A 158 15.44 7.12 54.50
C THR A 158 15.98 6.49 55.79
N ALA A 159 17.25 6.09 55.75
CA ALA A 159 17.98 5.72 56.98
C ALA A 159 18.15 6.97 57.82
N GLY A 160 17.51 6.93 58.99
CA GLY A 160 17.61 7.99 60.00
C GLY A 160 19.05 8.28 60.39
N GLY A 161 19.43 9.55 60.38
CA GLY A 161 20.73 10.02 60.83
C GLY A 161 20.98 9.71 62.30
N PRO A 162 22.23 9.48 62.66
CA PRO A 162 22.58 9.21 64.06
C PRO A 162 22.44 10.46 64.91
N LYS A 163 21.75 10.31 66.05
CA LYS A 163 21.65 11.28 67.15
C LYS A 163 23.04 11.59 67.71
N GLY A 164 23.44 12.82 67.59
CA GLY A 164 24.64 13.30 68.25
C GLY A 164 24.53 13.29 69.81
N PRO A 165 25.64 13.11 70.50
CA PRO A 165 25.64 13.06 71.97
C PRO A 165 25.44 14.43 72.67
N PRO A 166 24.93 14.47 73.92
CA PRO A 166 24.61 15.71 74.60
C PRO A 166 25.84 16.43 75.09
N PRO A 167 25.82 17.77 75.28
CA PRO A 167 26.95 18.54 75.76
C PRO A 167 27.15 18.33 77.28
N LYS A 168 28.39 18.05 77.67
CA LYS A 168 28.85 18.09 79.07
C LYS A 168 29.18 19.50 79.39
N LYS A 169 28.83 19.88 80.59
CA LYS A 169 29.06 21.13 81.39
C LYS A 169 30.32 21.92 81.03
#